data_bf4587ba0d569d4ed03cd9edc2fa7a72
#
_entry.id   bf4587ba0d569d4ed03cd9edc2fa7a72
#
_cell.length_a   1.000
_cell.length_b   1.000
_cell.length_c   1.000
_cell.angle_alpha   90.00
_cell.angle_beta   90.00
_cell.angle_gamma   90.00
#
_symmetry.space_group_name_H-M   'P 1'
#
loop_
_entity.id
_entity.type
_entity.pdbx_description
1 polymer ?
#
loop_
_entity_poly.entity_id
_entity_poly.type
_entity_poly.pdbx_seq_one_letter_code
_entity_poly.pdbx_strand_id
1 'polypeptide(L)'
;MRTPARSRDSPPPMCSRHELSEAEQLAGRTYELSQFLVDVLGVTDVGAYYPHRVTYHPTCHSLRMLRVGDKPLRLLRSVRGIDLVELPGAEECCGFGGTFAVKNADTSTAMLADKMRSVLDTRAEVCAASDSSCLLHIGGGLSRLRTGVRTVHLAEILASREGL
;
A
#
# COMPACT_ATOMS: atom_id res chain seq x y z
N MET A 1 5.46 -24.11 -48.77
CA MET A 1 5.88 -23.36 -47.58
C MET A 1 5.77 -24.27 -46.37
N ARG A 2 6.91 -24.67 -45.75
CA ARG A 2 6.91 -25.54 -44.56
C ARG A 2 6.80 -24.67 -43.34
N THR A 3 5.80 -24.88 -42.49
CA THR A 3 5.69 -24.28 -41.15
C THR A 3 6.88 -24.74 -40.29
N PRO A 4 7.60 -23.84 -39.63
CA PRO A 4 8.69 -24.23 -38.75
C PRO A 4 8.14 -25.07 -37.57
N ALA A 5 8.75 -26.24 -37.36
CA ALA A 5 8.45 -27.08 -36.21
C ALA A 5 8.81 -26.31 -34.91
N ARG A 6 7.85 -26.18 -33.99
CA ARG A 6 8.11 -25.70 -32.63
C ARG A 6 9.15 -26.62 -31.99
N SER A 7 10.20 -26.00 -31.43
CA SER A 7 11.18 -26.74 -30.64
C SER A 7 10.47 -27.35 -29.43
N ARG A 8 10.78 -28.60 -29.12
CA ARG A 8 10.17 -29.38 -27.99
C ARG A 8 10.61 -28.88 -26.60
N ASP A 9 11.45 -27.86 -26.54
CA ASP A 9 12.09 -27.38 -25.29
C ASP A 9 11.52 -26.07 -24.74
N SER A 10 10.41 -25.56 -25.30
CA SER A 10 9.74 -24.40 -24.72
C SER A 10 8.84 -24.88 -23.57
N PRO A 11 8.96 -24.34 -22.36
CA PRO A 11 8.03 -24.66 -21.27
C PRO A 11 6.59 -24.36 -21.75
N PRO A 12 5.60 -25.13 -21.30
CA PRO A 12 4.20 -24.87 -21.63
C PRO A 12 3.85 -23.43 -21.18
N PRO A 13 2.98 -22.74 -21.89
CA PRO A 13 2.51 -21.44 -21.44
C PRO A 13 1.95 -21.57 -20.02
N MET A 14 2.35 -20.68 -19.11
CA MET A 14 1.93 -20.70 -17.70
C MET A 14 0.41 -20.57 -17.54
N CYS A 15 -0.32 -20.21 -18.60
CA CYS A 15 -1.76 -20.00 -18.58
C CYS A 15 -2.38 -20.35 -19.94
N SER A 16 -3.53 -21.00 -19.97
CA SER A 16 -4.28 -21.24 -21.20
C SER A 16 -4.95 -19.95 -21.70
N ARG A 17 -5.38 -19.92 -22.97
CA ARG A 17 -6.13 -18.76 -23.51
C ARG A 17 -7.44 -18.52 -22.77
N HIS A 18 -8.08 -19.57 -22.30
CA HIS A 18 -9.33 -19.48 -21.53
C HIS A 18 -9.09 -18.81 -20.18
N GLU A 19 -8.06 -19.26 -19.43
CA GLU A 19 -7.67 -18.67 -18.14
C GLU A 19 -7.24 -17.20 -18.30
N LEU A 20 -6.56 -16.85 -19.39
CA LEU A 20 -6.23 -15.44 -19.69
C LEU A 20 -7.49 -14.60 -19.90
N SER A 21 -8.47 -15.12 -20.65
CA SER A 21 -9.73 -14.40 -20.88
C SER A 21 -10.54 -14.21 -19.60
N GLU A 22 -10.58 -15.23 -18.75
CA GLU A 22 -11.24 -15.13 -17.43
C GLU A 22 -10.51 -14.14 -16.51
N ALA A 23 -9.19 -14.17 -16.50
CA ALA A 23 -8.38 -13.23 -15.73
C ALA A 23 -8.59 -11.77 -16.18
N GLU A 24 -8.66 -11.53 -17.49
CA GLU A 24 -8.94 -10.20 -18.06
C GLU A 24 -10.33 -9.68 -17.66
N GLN A 25 -11.35 -10.55 -17.68
CA GLN A 25 -12.70 -10.21 -17.23
C GLN A 25 -12.74 -9.89 -15.74
N LEU A 26 -12.01 -10.65 -14.91
CA LEU A 26 -11.93 -10.41 -13.48
C LEU A 26 -11.14 -9.12 -13.17
N ALA A 27 -10.03 -8.89 -13.88
CA ALA A 27 -9.20 -7.69 -13.70
C ALA A 27 -10.00 -6.40 -13.91
N GLY A 28 -10.87 -6.37 -14.91
CA GLY A 28 -11.75 -5.22 -15.17
C GLY A 28 -12.81 -4.96 -14.09
N ARG A 29 -12.97 -5.87 -13.13
CA ARG A 29 -13.95 -5.80 -12.01
C ARG A 29 -13.27 -5.77 -10.63
N THR A 30 -11.94 -5.75 -10.60
CA THR A 30 -11.13 -5.75 -9.38
C THR A 30 -10.57 -4.34 -9.15
N TYR A 31 -10.84 -3.79 -7.98
CA TYR A 31 -10.44 -2.44 -7.62
C TYR A 31 -9.68 -2.45 -6.31
N GLU A 32 -8.72 -1.56 -6.17
CA GLU A 32 -8.17 -1.20 -4.87
C GLU A 32 -9.22 -0.38 -4.09
N LEU A 33 -9.20 -0.45 -2.77
CA LEU A 33 -10.23 0.13 -1.91
C LEU A 33 -10.49 1.62 -2.21
N SER A 34 -9.45 2.43 -2.30
CA SER A 34 -9.61 3.87 -2.53
C SER A 34 -10.07 4.17 -3.95
N GLN A 35 -9.65 3.38 -4.95
CA GLN A 35 -10.19 3.47 -6.30
C GLN A 35 -11.67 3.11 -6.33
N PHE A 36 -12.07 2.05 -5.64
CA PHE A 36 -13.48 1.67 -5.57
C PHE A 36 -14.35 2.76 -4.95
N LEU A 37 -13.93 3.31 -3.82
CA LEU A 37 -14.68 4.36 -3.14
C LEU A 37 -14.78 5.63 -3.99
N VAL A 38 -13.67 6.08 -4.57
CA VAL A 38 -13.61 7.37 -5.25
C VAL A 38 -14.10 7.28 -6.70
N ASP A 39 -13.63 6.28 -7.47
CA ASP A 39 -13.89 6.21 -8.92
C ASP A 39 -15.19 5.48 -9.23
N VAL A 40 -15.57 4.46 -8.44
CA VAL A 40 -16.78 3.67 -8.71
C VAL A 40 -17.98 4.21 -7.93
N LEU A 41 -17.82 4.47 -6.62
CA LEU A 41 -18.91 4.95 -5.77
C LEU A 41 -19.02 6.49 -5.73
N GLY A 42 -18.01 7.24 -6.18
CA GLY A 42 -17.99 8.70 -6.13
C GLY A 42 -17.91 9.27 -4.71
N VAL A 43 -17.45 8.46 -3.73
CA VAL A 43 -17.46 8.82 -2.30
C VAL A 43 -16.05 9.19 -1.87
N THR A 44 -15.92 10.37 -1.23
CA THR A 44 -14.68 10.82 -0.57
C THR A 44 -14.82 10.95 0.93
N ASP A 45 -16.04 11.15 1.44
CA ASP A 45 -16.35 11.20 2.87
C ASP A 45 -17.19 9.96 3.23
N VAL A 46 -16.62 9.08 4.03
CA VAL A 46 -17.27 7.85 4.54
C VAL A 46 -17.82 8.04 5.96
N GLY A 47 -17.81 9.28 6.49
CA GLY A 47 -18.25 9.63 7.84
C GLY A 47 -17.32 9.14 8.95
N ALA A 48 -16.04 8.89 8.64
CA ALA A 48 -15.05 8.42 9.60
C ALA A 48 -14.66 9.52 10.62
N TYR A 49 -14.29 9.08 11.82
CA TYR A 49 -13.74 9.94 12.87
C TYR A 49 -12.47 9.31 13.44
N TYR A 50 -11.35 10.02 13.38
CA TYR A 50 -10.06 9.52 13.81
C TYR A 50 -9.17 10.64 14.37
N PRO A 51 -9.28 10.99 15.68
CA PRO A 51 -8.66 12.17 16.28
C PRO A 51 -7.18 11.94 16.63
N HIS A 52 -6.38 11.61 15.62
CA HIS A 52 -4.96 11.34 15.77
C HIS A 52 -4.14 12.09 14.72
N ARG A 53 -2.87 12.33 15.06
CA ARG A 53 -1.88 12.81 14.11
C ARG A 53 -1.37 11.63 13.26
N VAL A 54 -1.66 11.69 11.97
CA VAL A 54 -1.44 10.60 11.02
C VAL A 54 -0.51 11.03 9.91
N THR A 55 0.45 10.20 9.57
CA THR A 55 1.19 10.28 8.31
C THR A 55 0.85 9.11 7.41
N TYR A 56 0.88 9.31 6.09
CA TYR A 56 0.49 8.26 5.14
C TYR A 56 1.66 7.85 4.25
N HIS A 57 1.94 6.54 4.23
CA HIS A 57 2.91 5.93 3.32
C HIS A 57 2.20 5.38 2.07
N PRO A 58 2.31 6.06 0.91
CA PRO A 58 1.76 5.56 -0.34
C PRO A 58 2.65 4.45 -0.87
N THR A 59 2.27 3.21 -0.65
CA THR A 59 3.10 2.05 -0.97
C THR A 59 3.51 2.01 -2.43
N CYS A 60 4.68 1.47 -2.76
CA CYS A 60 5.18 1.40 -4.13
C CYS A 60 4.25 0.56 -5.05
N HIS A 61 3.53 -0.42 -4.50
CA HIS A 61 2.51 -1.18 -5.20
C HIS A 61 1.35 -0.28 -5.65
N SER A 62 0.80 0.52 -4.73
CA SER A 62 -0.29 1.46 -5.02
C SER A 62 0.12 2.55 -6.00
N LEU A 63 1.34 3.10 -5.85
CA LEU A 63 1.84 4.17 -6.71
C LEU A 63 2.15 3.70 -8.14
N ARG A 64 2.92 2.60 -8.28
CA ARG A 64 3.53 2.22 -9.54
C ARG A 64 2.75 1.18 -10.31
N MET A 65 2.17 0.19 -9.63
CA MET A 65 1.40 -0.88 -10.27
C MET A 65 -0.07 -0.51 -10.41
N LEU A 66 -0.73 -0.17 -9.30
CA LEU A 66 -2.17 0.13 -9.31
C LEU A 66 -2.48 1.58 -9.72
N ARG A 67 -1.49 2.48 -9.68
CA ARG A 67 -1.61 3.89 -10.06
C ARG A 67 -2.79 4.58 -9.38
N VAL A 68 -2.92 4.34 -8.09
CA VAL A 68 -4.05 4.81 -7.27
C VAL A 68 -4.13 6.35 -7.21
N GLY A 69 -2.99 7.04 -7.36
CA GLY A 69 -2.91 8.50 -7.31
C GLY A 69 -3.14 9.04 -5.89
N ASP A 70 -3.84 10.18 -5.80
CA ASP A 70 -4.10 10.89 -4.56
C ASP A 70 -5.35 10.43 -3.79
N LYS A 71 -6.06 9.42 -4.30
CA LYS A 71 -7.35 8.95 -3.74
C LYS A 71 -7.28 8.61 -2.24
N PRO A 72 -6.25 7.88 -1.76
CA PRO A 72 -6.10 7.62 -0.33
C PRO A 72 -6.00 8.91 0.51
N LEU A 73 -5.25 9.90 0.02
CA LEU A 73 -5.10 11.18 0.70
C LEU A 73 -6.38 12.00 0.67
N ARG A 74 -7.16 11.94 -0.41
CA ARG A 74 -8.48 12.59 -0.49
C ARG A 74 -9.44 12.01 0.55
N LEU A 75 -9.49 10.70 0.68
CA LEU A 75 -10.30 10.01 1.70
C LEU A 75 -9.83 10.39 3.11
N LEU A 76 -8.51 10.36 3.39
CA LEU A 76 -7.98 10.73 4.70
C LEU A 76 -8.28 12.19 5.06
N ARG A 77 -8.20 13.12 4.12
CA ARG A 77 -8.52 14.55 4.36
C ARG A 77 -9.98 14.78 4.74
N SER A 78 -10.88 13.88 4.39
CA SER A 78 -12.30 13.93 4.74
C SER A 78 -12.62 13.28 6.09
N VAL A 79 -11.65 12.62 6.74
CA VAL A 79 -11.84 12.02 8.06
C VAL A 79 -11.91 13.12 9.12
N ARG A 80 -12.96 13.14 9.92
CA ARG A 80 -13.13 14.13 10.99
C ARG A 80 -12.10 13.90 12.12
N GLY A 81 -11.54 14.97 12.61
CA GLY A 81 -10.59 14.96 13.74
C GLY A 81 -9.15 14.57 13.38
N ILE A 82 -8.89 14.12 12.14
CA ILE A 82 -7.54 13.73 11.72
C ILE A 82 -6.62 14.96 11.60
N ASP A 83 -5.40 14.86 12.13
CA ASP A 83 -4.28 15.76 11.83
C ASP A 83 -3.35 15.06 10.82
N LEU A 84 -3.63 15.25 9.53
CA LEU A 84 -2.89 14.60 8.45
C LEU A 84 -1.63 15.37 8.11
N VAL A 85 -0.46 14.78 8.36
CA VAL A 85 0.85 15.38 8.09
C VAL A 85 1.55 14.69 6.93
N GLU A 86 2.24 15.47 6.12
CA GLU A 86 2.99 14.97 4.97
C GLU A 86 4.19 14.11 5.44
N LEU A 87 4.40 13.00 4.75
CA LEU A 87 5.54 12.11 4.98
C LEU A 87 6.71 12.56 4.10
N PRO A 88 7.84 13.01 4.67
CA PRO A 88 9.05 13.26 3.87
C PRO A 88 9.50 12.00 3.13
N GLY A 89 9.85 12.12 1.86
CA GLY A 89 10.21 10.96 1.03
C GLY A 89 9.09 9.91 0.92
N ALA A 90 7.83 10.36 0.84
CA ALA A 90 6.65 9.49 0.82
C ALA A 90 6.74 8.37 -0.23
N GLU A 91 7.23 8.68 -1.43
CA GLU A 91 7.33 7.75 -2.56
C GLU A 91 8.50 6.76 -2.47
N GLU A 92 9.39 6.92 -1.49
CA GLU A 92 10.49 6.00 -1.26
C GLU A 92 9.97 4.67 -0.71
N CYS A 93 10.61 3.57 -1.14
CA CYS A 93 10.24 2.23 -0.70
C CYS A 93 10.57 2.03 0.79
N CYS A 94 9.73 1.25 1.49
CA CYS A 94 10.01 0.84 2.87
C CYS A 94 11.07 -0.28 2.99
N GLY A 95 11.47 -0.90 1.87
CA GLY A 95 12.47 -1.97 1.84
C GLY A 95 11.91 -3.39 1.97
N PHE A 96 10.61 -3.61 2.15
CA PHE A 96 10.05 -4.96 2.33
C PHE A 96 10.29 -5.85 1.10
N GLY A 97 9.66 -5.56 -0.04
CA GLY A 97 9.85 -6.27 -1.31
C GLY A 97 9.71 -7.80 -1.26
N GLY A 98 8.98 -8.36 -0.30
CA GLY A 98 8.79 -9.81 -0.16
C GLY A 98 10.12 -10.55 0.04
N THR A 99 10.49 -11.43 -0.90
CA THR A 99 11.77 -12.17 -0.87
C THR A 99 13.01 -11.28 -0.93
N PHE A 100 12.87 -10.03 -1.39
CA PHE A 100 13.96 -9.05 -1.40
C PHE A 100 14.47 -8.79 0.02
N ALA A 101 13.57 -8.61 1.00
CA ALA A 101 13.93 -8.35 2.38
C ALA A 101 14.75 -9.50 3.02
N VAL A 102 14.53 -10.73 2.54
CA VAL A 102 15.29 -11.92 3.00
C VAL A 102 16.63 -12.05 2.28
N LYS A 103 16.63 -11.88 0.96
CA LYS A 103 17.84 -12.08 0.13
C LYS A 103 18.82 -10.90 0.21
N ASN A 104 18.33 -9.70 0.51
CA ASN A 104 19.09 -8.46 0.57
C ASN A 104 18.84 -7.73 1.89
N ALA A 105 19.01 -8.45 3.01
CA ALA A 105 18.60 -8.01 4.34
C ALA A 105 19.26 -6.67 4.75
N ASP A 106 20.53 -6.48 4.45
CA ASP A 106 21.26 -5.25 4.79
C ASP A 106 20.66 -4.04 4.06
N THR A 107 20.43 -4.18 2.74
CA THR A 107 19.81 -3.11 1.94
C THR A 107 18.38 -2.83 2.39
N SER A 108 17.59 -3.88 2.63
CA SER A 108 16.23 -3.78 3.13
C SER A 108 16.17 -3.04 4.47
N THR A 109 17.08 -3.37 5.38
CA THR A 109 17.17 -2.75 6.70
C THR A 109 17.59 -1.27 6.61
N ALA A 110 18.50 -0.93 5.70
CA ALA A 110 18.89 0.46 5.46
C ALA A 110 17.71 1.30 4.95
N MET A 111 16.98 0.78 3.96
CA MET A 111 15.76 1.42 3.43
C MET A 111 14.68 1.59 4.52
N LEU A 112 14.51 0.56 5.36
CA LEU A 112 13.60 0.64 6.50
C LEU A 112 14.01 1.73 7.49
N ALA A 113 15.29 1.82 7.79
CA ALA A 113 15.81 2.83 8.73
C ALA A 113 15.54 4.27 8.22
N ASP A 114 15.74 4.52 6.93
CA ASP A 114 15.43 5.81 6.31
C ASP A 114 13.93 6.11 6.37
N LYS A 115 13.08 5.13 6.04
CA LYS A 115 11.62 5.28 6.13
C LYS A 115 11.14 5.54 7.55
N MET A 116 11.69 4.82 8.53
CA MET A 116 11.35 5.06 9.95
C MET A 116 11.76 6.47 10.40
N ARG A 117 12.93 6.95 9.97
CA ARG A 117 13.37 8.32 10.25
C ARG A 117 12.36 9.33 9.70
N SER A 118 11.98 9.19 8.44
CA SER A 118 10.96 10.04 7.81
C SER A 118 9.64 10.04 8.59
N VAL A 119 9.18 8.86 9.05
CA VAL A 119 7.96 8.76 9.88
C VAL A 119 8.13 9.48 11.20
N LEU A 120 9.25 9.27 11.91
CA LEU A 120 9.50 9.89 13.21
C LEU A 120 9.63 11.42 13.12
N ASP A 121 10.23 11.94 12.05
CA ASP A 121 10.37 13.38 11.80
C ASP A 121 9.01 14.09 11.68
N THR A 122 7.93 13.36 11.27
CA THR A 122 6.56 13.92 11.23
C THR A 122 5.96 14.12 12.62
N ARG A 123 6.47 13.47 13.65
CA ARG A 123 5.88 13.35 14.99
C ARG A 123 4.45 12.80 14.96
N ALA A 124 4.14 11.96 13.97
CA ALA A 124 2.84 11.31 13.87
C ALA A 124 2.70 10.21 14.93
N GLU A 125 1.49 10.06 15.47
CA GLU A 125 1.12 8.96 16.36
C GLU A 125 0.88 7.68 15.57
N VAL A 126 0.51 7.84 14.28
CA VAL A 126 0.10 6.76 13.40
C VAL A 126 0.75 6.91 12.03
N CYS A 127 1.37 5.84 11.55
CA CYS A 127 1.76 5.69 10.16
C CYS A 127 0.72 4.80 9.44
N ALA A 128 -0.04 5.38 8.53
CA ALA A 128 -1.05 4.67 7.75
C ALA A 128 -0.51 4.24 6.39
N ALA A 129 -1.03 3.14 5.87
CA ALA A 129 -0.81 2.69 4.49
C ALA A 129 -1.96 1.79 4.03
N SER A 130 -2.06 1.52 2.73
CA SER A 130 -3.03 0.56 2.15
C SER A 130 -2.42 -0.80 1.82
N ASP A 131 -1.25 -1.12 2.32
CA ASP A 131 -0.57 -2.40 2.12
C ASP A 131 -0.04 -2.94 3.46
N SER A 132 -0.60 -4.07 3.89
CA SER A 132 -0.27 -4.70 5.15
C SER A 132 1.18 -5.15 5.24
N SER A 133 1.82 -5.48 4.12
CA SER A 133 3.23 -5.90 4.09
C SER A 133 4.16 -4.74 4.46
N CYS A 134 3.90 -3.55 3.92
CA CYS A 134 4.63 -2.34 4.30
C CYS A 134 4.38 -1.98 5.76
N LEU A 135 3.12 -2.09 6.23
CA LEU A 135 2.76 -1.81 7.63
C LEU A 135 3.46 -2.75 8.60
N LEU A 136 3.52 -4.05 8.28
CA LEU A 136 4.25 -5.03 9.11
C LEU A 136 5.74 -4.73 9.17
N HIS A 137 6.34 -4.37 8.05
CA HIS A 137 7.77 -4.07 7.98
C HIS A 137 8.13 -2.80 8.76
N ILE A 138 7.43 -1.70 8.47
CA ILE A 138 7.61 -0.41 9.17
C ILE A 138 7.26 -0.55 10.65
N GLY A 139 6.12 -1.16 10.97
CA GLY A 139 5.65 -1.35 12.34
C GLY A 139 6.58 -2.23 13.17
N GLY A 140 7.14 -3.29 12.56
CA GLY A 140 8.16 -4.12 13.20
C GLY A 140 9.40 -3.32 13.60
N GLY A 141 9.88 -2.45 12.70
CA GLY A 141 11.01 -1.57 12.96
C GLY A 141 10.71 -0.53 14.06
N LEU A 142 9.59 0.18 13.95
CA LEU A 142 9.16 1.19 14.92
C LEU A 142 8.92 0.58 16.31
N SER A 143 8.31 -0.59 16.39
CA SER A 143 8.08 -1.34 17.62
C SER A 143 9.41 -1.75 18.30
N ARG A 144 10.37 -2.24 17.51
CA ARG A 144 11.69 -2.62 18.01
C ARG A 144 12.43 -1.43 18.64
N LEU A 145 12.23 -0.24 18.09
CA LEU A 145 12.78 1.00 18.64
C LEU A 145 11.93 1.59 19.79
N ARG A 146 10.79 0.97 20.13
CA ARG A 146 9.85 1.43 21.17
C ARG A 146 9.42 2.88 20.99
N THR A 147 9.16 3.29 19.75
CA THR A 147 8.85 4.68 19.38
C THR A 147 7.46 5.14 19.84
N GLY A 148 6.55 4.21 20.11
CA GLY A 148 5.14 4.50 20.38
C GLY A 148 4.29 4.75 19.14
N VAL A 149 4.88 4.92 17.95
CA VAL A 149 4.13 5.10 16.69
C VAL A 149 3.47 3.79 16.29
N ARG A 150 2.17 3.85 16.04
CA ARG A 150 1.38 2.70 15.57
C ARG A 150 1.35 2.66 14.05
N THR A 151 1.24 1.46 13.47
CA THR A 151 0.93 1.28 12.05
C THR A 151 -0.51 0.82 11.89
N VAL A 152 -1.29 1.47 11.01
CA VAL A 152 -2.72 1.24 10.86
C VAL A 152 -3.07 1.19 9.37
N HIS A 153 -3.90 0.21 8.97
CA HIS A 153 -4.35 0.13 7.59
C HIS A 153 -5.35 1.27 7.28
N LEU A 154 -5.27 1.82 6.07
CA LEU A 154 -6.20 2.88 5.61
C LEU A 154 -7.67 2.51 5.87
N ALA A 155 -8.06 1.26 5.61
CA ALA A 155 -9.43 0.80 5.81
C ALA A 155 -9.89 0.89 7.28
N GLU A 156 -8.99 0.70 8.25
CA GLU A 156 -9.31 0.82 9.67
C GLU A 156 -9.63 2.27 10.04
N ILE A 157 -8.85 3.23 9.52
CA ILE A 157 -9.13 4.66 9.71
C ILE A 157 -10.47 5.03 9.07
N LEU A 158 -10.73 4.57 7.85
CA LEU A 158 -11.98 4.86 7.15
C LEU A 158 -13.22 4.18 7.79
N ALA A 159 -13.02 3.09 8.52
CA ALA A 159 -14.08 2.40 9.26
C ALA A 159 -14.31 2.96 10.67
N SER A 160 -13.40 3.79 11.20
CA SER A 160 -13.48 4.31 12.57
C SER A 160 -14.69 5.23 12.76
N ARG A 161 -15.23 5.24 13.97
CA ARG A 161 -16.41 6.04 14.38
C ARG A 161 -16.16 6.70 15.71
N GLU A 162 -16.87 7.80 15.96
CA GLU A 162 -16.88 8.47 17.26
C GLU A 162 -17.56 7.57 18.30
N GLY A 163 -16.87 7.29 19.41
CA GLY A 163 -17.43 6.51 20.52
C GLY A 163 -17.30 4.99 20.41
N LEU A 164 -16.50 4.46 19.48
CA LEU A 164 -16.14 3.03 19.39
C LEU A 164 -14.74 2.81 19.90
#